data_99d0d5ac0543d41e1082a379bcd1a74f
#
_entry.id   99d0d5ac0543d41e1082a379bcd1a74f
#
_cell.length_a   1.000
_cell.length_b   1.000
_cell.length_c   1.000
_cell.angle_alpha   90.00
_cell.angle_beta   90.00
_cell.angle_gamma   90.00
#
_symmetry.space_group_name_H-M   'P 1'
#
loop_
_entity.id
_entity.type
_entity.pdbx_description
1 polymer ?
#
loop_
_entity_poly.entity_id
_entity_poly.type
_entity_poly.pdbx_seq_one_letter_code
_entity_poly.pdbx_strand_id
1 'polypeptide(L)'
;MIFKFADLFAGIGGMRLGFESVGGECVLTCENNESALKTYNLNFKENNLFHIFHKDILTLVDDIKTIPKHHVLLAGFPCQPYSIAGLRKGLNDTRGGDVFTAILSILNVSRPNAFLLENVKNMKSHDNGKTLNYMVNELEQCGYYITFKILNSMEHANIPQNRERLFLVGYKEKKQRDDFKFPGKLKLTKTIHDCLHQEIVNPEFYYN
;
A
#
# COMPACT_ATOMS: atom_id res chain seq x y z
N MET A 1 -18.50 2.88 -13.14
CA MET A 1 -18.50 3.83 -11.97
C MET A 1 -17.04 4.07 -11.65
N ILE A 2 -16.57 5.32 -11.75
CA ILE A 2 -15.21 5.67 -11.38
C ILE A 2 -15.15 5.65 -9.85
N PHE A 3 -14.25 4.87 -9.28
CA PHE A 3 -14.00 4.90 -7.83
C PHE A 3 -12.74 5.70 -7.54
N LYS A 4 -12.71 6.37 -6.37
CA LYS A 4 -11.57 7.17 -5.93
C LYS A 4 -10.71 6.40 -4.93
N PHE A 5 -9.39 6.57 -5.00
CA PHE A 5 -8.48 5.97 -4.04
C PHE A 5 -7.39 6.93 -3.57
N ALA A 6 -6.87 6.67 -2.38
CA ALA A 6 -5.68 7.30 -1.82
C ALA A 6 -4.54 6.28 -1.84
N ASP A 7 -3.32 6.72 -2.23
CA ASP A 7 -2.11 5.88 -2.31
C ASP A 7 -1.04 6.40 -1.33
N LEU A 8 -0.89 5.71 -0.22
CA LEU A 8 0.08 6.03 0.83
C LEU A 8 1.35 5.18 0.64
N PHE A 9 2.51 5.79 0.84
CA PHE A 9 3.81 5.17 0.56
C PHE A 9 3.91 4.73 -0.90
N ALA A 10 3.50 5.62 -1.79
CA ALA A 10 3.25 5.32 -3.20
C ALA A 10 4.49 4.83 -3.96
N GLY A 11 5.70 5.13 -3.46
CA GLY A 11 6.94 4.78 -4.13
C GLY A 11 6.99 5.36 -5.53
N ILE A 12 7.22 4.50 -6.52
CA ILE A 12 7.20 4.89 -7.94
C ILE A 12 5.80 4.79 -8.57
N GLY A 13 4.74 4.52 -7.78
CA GLY A 13 3.34 4.49 -8.23
C GLY A 13 2.84 3.12 -8.71
N GLY A 14 3.46 2.02 -8.28
CA GLY A 14 3.06 0.68 -8.73
C GLY A 14 1.62 0.31 -8.37
N MET A 15 1.16 0.61 -7.15
CA MET A 15 -0.23 0.38 -6.75
C MET A 15 -1.19 1.29 -7.50
N ARG A 16 -0.84 2.58 -7.65
CA ARG A 16 -1.61 3.53 -8.44
C ARG A 16 -1.85 3.02 -9.86
N LEU A 17 -0.80 2.59 -10.56
CA LEU A 17 -0.90 2.06 -11.92
C LEU A 17 -1.89 0.88 -11.99
N GLY A 18 -1.83 -0.04 -11.02
CA GLY A 18 -2.74 -1.18 -10.94
C GLY A 18 -4.19 -0.76 -10.74
N PHE A 19 -4.47 0.21 -9.87
CA PHE A 19 -5.82 0.66 -9.58
C PHE A 19 -6.40 1.56 -10.68
N GLU A 20 -5.59 2.39 -11.33
CA GLU A 20 -6.01 3.18 -12.49
C GLU A 20 -6.36 2.28 -13.68
N SER A 21 -5.65 1.15 -13.87
CA SER A 21 -5.94 0.21 -14.96
C SER A 21 -7.33 -0.43 -14.90
N VAL A 22 -7.96 -0.40 -13.72
CA VAL A 22 -9.33 -0.91 -13.51
C VAL A 22 -10.36 0.21 -13.28
N GLY A 23 -10.01 1.44 -13.64
CA GLY A 23 -10.92 2.60 -13.61
C GLY A 23 -10.92 3.36 -12.28
N GLY A 24 -9.92 3.20 -11.45
CA GLY A 24 -9.72 4.02 -10.26
C GLY A 24 -9.17 5.41 -10.60
N GLU A 25 -9.52 6.40 -9.79
CA GLU A 25 -8.99 7.77 -9.82
C GLU A 25 -8.19 8.02 -8.54
N CYS A 26 -6.87 8.30 -8.68
CA CYS A 26 -6.04 8.68 -7.54
C CYS A 26 -6.38 10.12 -7.12
N VAL A 27 -6.73 10.31 -5.86
CA VAL A 27 -7.07 11.64 -5.32
C VAL A 27 -6.10 12.13 -4.25
N LEU A 28 -5.28 11.24 -3.71
CA LEU A 28 -4.20 11.55 -2.77
C LEU A 28 -3.03 10.63 -3.01
N THR A 29 -1.83 11.21 -3.04
CA THR A 29 -0.56 10.47 -3.03
C THR A 29 0.28 10.96 -1.85
N CYS A 30 0.82 10.00 -1.07
CA CYS A 30 1.77 10.31 -0.02
C CYS A 30 3.07 9.52 -0.24
N GLU A 31 4.21 10.22 -0.41
CA GLU A 31 5.53 9.61 -0.59
C GLU A 31 6.62 10.59 -0.15
N ASN A 32 7.58 10.13 0.66
CA ASN A 32 8.66 10.98 1.18
C ASN A 32 10.03 10.75 0.53
N ASN A 33 10.21 9.66 -0.19
CA ASN A 33 11.47 9.35 -0.85
C ASN A 33 11.64 10.18 -2.14
N GLU A 34 12.60 11.08 -2.15
CA GLU A 34 12.82 12.00 -3.28
C GLU A 34 13.22 11.30 -4.59
N SER A 35 13.94 10.17 -4.50
CA SER A 35 14.30 9.40 -5.70
C SER A 35 13.08 8.68 -6.29
N ALA A 36 12.22 8.13 -5.44
CA ALA A 36 10.95 7.54 -5.87
C ALA A 36 10.04 8.60 -6.51
N LEU A 37 9.96 9.80 -5.90
CA LEU A 37 9.18 10.93 -6.40
C LEU A 37 9.62 11.41 -7.78
N LYS A 38 10.91 11.41 -8.08
CA LYS A 38 11.41 11.77 -9.42
C LYS A 38 10.82 10.82 -10.47
N THR A 39 10.86 9.52 -10.21
CA THR A 39 10.27 8.51 -11.11
C THR A 39 8.76 8.61 -11.16
N TYR A 40 8.10 8.79 -10.02
CA TYR A 40 6.66 8.99 -9.93
C TYR A 40 6.19 10.16 -10.81
N ASN A 41 6.81 11.33 -10.67
CA ASN A 41 6.44 12.54 -11.42
C ASN A 41 6.70 12.44 -12.93
N LEU A 42 7.62 11.58 -13.36
CA LEU A 42 7.84 11.31 -14.78
C LEU A 42 6.71 10.45 -15.39
N ASN A 43 6.13 9.56 -14.60
CA ASN A 43 5.10 8.62 -15.05
C ASN A 43 3.67 9.16 -14.87
N PHE A 44 3.44 9.95 -13.83
CA PHE A 44 2.12 10.47 -13.49
C PHE A 44 2.11 11.99 -13.61
N LYS A 45 1.58 12.48 -14.74
CA LYS A 45 1.32 13.91 -14.92
C LYS A 45 -0.07 14.19 -14.35
N GLU A 46 -0.12 14.93 -13.23
CA GLU A 46 -1.38 15.27 -12.61
C GLU A 46 -2.15 16.28 -13.46
N ASN A 47 -3.21 15.81 -14.07
CA ASN A 47 -4.21 16.65 -14.76
C ASN A 47 -5.45 16.87 -13.89
N ASN A 48 -5.52 16.20 -12.71
CA ASN A 48 -6.65 16.31 -11.80
C ASN A 48 -6.40 17.44 -10.79
N LEU A 49 -7.16 18.51 -10.91
CA LEU A 49 -7.11 19.67 -9.98
C LEU A 49 -7.47 19.31 -8.53
N PHE A 50 -8.06 18.17 -8.31
CA PHE A 50 -8.47 17.68 -6.97
C PHE A 50 -7.50 16.66 -6.39
N HIS A 51 -6.42 16.30 -7.10
CA HIS A 51 -5.38 15.43 -6.58
C HIS A 51 -4.51 16.19 -5.58
N ILE A 52 -4.34 15.61 -4.39
CA ILE A 52 -3.47 16.15 -3.35
C ILE A 52 -2.19 15.30 -3.29
N PHE A 53 -1.05 15.96 -3.31
CA PHE A 53 0.23 15.35 -3.03
C PHE A 53 0.69 15.73 -1.61
N HIS A 54 1.06 14.74 -0.80
CA HIS A 54 1.61 14.96 0.55
C HIS A 54 2.95 14.24 0.70
N LYS A 55 3.92 14.87 1.38
CA LYS A 55 5.27 14.31 1.51
C LYS A 55 5.38 13.32 2.67
N ASP A 56 4.81 13.61 3.82
CA ASP A 56 4.99 12.84 5.04
C ASP A 56 3.64 12.44 5.65
N ILE A 57 3.45 11.14 5.85
CA ILE A 57 2.22 10.61 6.44
C ILE A 57 1.98 11.13 7.87
N LEU A 58 3.03 11.40 8.63
CA LEU A 58 2.89 11.87 10.00
C LEU A 58 2.32 13.30 10.03
N THR A 59 2.79 14.17 9.12
CA THR A 59 2.20 15.51 8.98
C THR A 59 0.83 15.50 8.29
N LEU A 60 0.56 14.49 7.43
CA LEU A 60 -0.78 14.29 6.86
C LEU A 60 -1.83 13.98 7.94
N VAL A 61 -1.43 13.27 9.01
CA VAL A 61 -2.33 12.95 10.12
C VAL A 61 -2.71 14.21 10.92
N ASP A 62 -1.83 15.21 11.01
CA ASP A 62 -2.14 16.48 11.67
C ASP A 62 -3.25 17.25 10.93
N ASP A 63 -3.33 17.07 9.60
CA ASP A 63 -4.31 17.71 8.72
C ASP A 63 -5.29 16.70 8.09
N ILE A 64 -5.61 15.66 8.82
CA ILE A 64 -6.38 14.49 8.34
C ILE A 64 -7.72 14.85 7.69
N LYS A 65 -8.31 15.98 8.06
CA LYS A 65 -9.57 16.49 7.49
C LYS A 65 -9.42 17.00 6.05
N THR A 66 -8.21 17.27 5.60
CA THR A 66 -7.90 17.69 4.23
C THR A 66 -7.87 16.52 3.25
N ILE A 67 -7.81 15.30 3.75
CA ILE A 67 -7.78 14.09 2.93
C ILE A 67 -9.08 14.02 2.10
N PRO A 68 -8.99 13.97 0.76
CA PRO A 68 -10.15 13.86 -0.10
C PRO A 68 -10.97 12.60 0.18
N LYS A 69 -12.29 12.69 0.01
CA LYS A 69 -13.14 11.50 0.08
C LYS A 69 -12.70 10.48 -0.96
N HIS A 70 -12.46 9.26 -0.51
CA HIS A 70 -12.04 8.15 -1.34
C HIS A 70 -12.75 6.85 -0.93
N HIS A 71 -12.84 5.91 -1.86
CA HIS A 71 -13.50 4.61 -1.65
C HIS A 71 -12.54 3.54 -1.18
N VAL A 72 -11.27 3.64 -1.60
CA VAL A 72 -10.21 2.67 -1.28
C VAL A 72 -8.97 3.38 -0.77
N LEU A 73 -8.36 2.85 0.29
CA LEU A 73 -7.04 3.26 0.77
C LEU A 73 -6.01 2.21 0.39
N LEU A 74 -4.91 2.62 -0.21
CA LEU A 74 -3.76 1.78 -0.53
C LEU A 74 -2.58 2.18 0.35
N ALA A 75 -1.81 1.21 0.85
CA ALA A 75 -0.57 1.51 1.56
C ALA A 75 0.43 0.35 1.48
N GLY A 76 1.55 0.59 0.77
CA GLY A 76 2.74 -0.26 0.80
C GLY A 76 3.75 0.25 1.82
N PHE A 77 3.44 0.13 3.11
CA PHE A 77 4.19 0.79 4.17
C PHE A 77 5.49 0.03 4.54
N PRO A 78 6.54 0.75 4.99
CA PRO A 78 7.82 0.13 5.33
C PRO A 78 7.71 -0.79 6.52
N CYS A 79 8.44 -1.93 6.45
CA CYS A 79 8.63 -2.84 7.58
C CYS A 79 9.72 -2.25 8.49
N GLN A 80 9.37 -1.25 9.30
CA GLN A 80 10.27 -0.83 10.38
C GLN A 80 10.20 -1.84 11.54
N PRO A 81 11.28 -2.02 12.33
CA PRO A 81 11.22 -2.92 13.48
C PRO A 81 10.16 -2.42 14.45
N TYR A 82 9.02 -3.08 14.44
CA TYR A 82 7.97 -2.84 15.42
C TYR A 82 8.48 -3.30 16.79
N SER A 83 8.86 -2.37 17.65
CA SER A 83 8.96 -2.70 19.07
C SER A 83 7.53 -2.74 19.60
N ILE A 84 7.10 -3.90 20.10
CA ILE A 84 5.80 -4.05 20.80
C ILE A 84 5.64 -3.03 21.93
N ALA A 85 6.74 -2.56 22.51
CA ALA A 85 6.74 -1.49 23.50
C ALA A 85 6.32 -0.12 22.94
N GLY A 86 6.64 0.19 21.67
CA GLY A 86 6.16 1.39 20.96
C GLY A 86 4.69 1.30 20.56
N LEU A 87 4.23 0.11 20.16
CA LEU A 87 2.85 -0.15 19.74
C LEU A 87 1.82 -0.04 20.89
N ARG A 88 2.25 -0.21 22.15
CA ARG A 88 1.34 -0.16 23.32
C ARG A 88 0.98 1.25 23.79
N LYS A 89 1.56 2.31 23.23
CA LYS A 89 1.27 3.68 23.66
C LYS A 89 -0.03 4.28 23.12
N GLY A 90 -0.75 3.54 22.26
CA GLY A 90 -2.11 3.89 21.82
C GLY A 90 -2.15 5.08 20.87
N LEU A 91 -3.33 5.33 20.33
CA LEU A 91 -3.69 6.40 19.38
C LEU A 91 -3.44 7.84 19.89
N ASN A 92 -3.03 8.00 21.16
CA ASN A 92 -2.88 9.30 21.82
C ASN A 92 -1.44 9.82 21.89
N ASP A 93 -0.43 9.08 21.43
CA ASP A 93 0.95 9.57 21.44
C ASP A 93 1.34 10.10 20.04
N THR A 94 1.12 11.40 19.86
CA THR A 94 1.38 12.11 18.60
C THR A 94 2.86 12.39 18.31
N ARG A 95 3.80 11.99 19.17
CA ARG A 95 5.21 12.40 19.08
C ARG A 95 6.22 11.32 18.71
N GLY A 96 5.79 10.16 18.31
CA GLY A 96 6.64 9.06 17.85
C GLY A 96 5.89 8.09 16.97
N GLY A 97 4.92 8.62 16.20
CA GLY A 97 3.93 7.88 15.48
C GLY A 97 4.53 6.84 14.55
N ASP A 98 4.32 5.59 14.89
CA ASP A 98 4.50 4.48 13.98
C ASP A 98 3.61 4.71 12.75
N VAL A 99 4.15 4.47 11.58
CA VAL A 99 3.44 4.62 10.30
C VAL A 99 2.14 3.80 10.25
N PHE A 100 2.06 2.69 10.97
CA PHE A 100 0.84 1.90 11.08
C PHE A 100 -0.24 2.62 11.90
N THR A 101 0.14 3.29 12.98
CA THR A 101 -0.78 4.14 13.77
C THR A 101 -1.34 5.29 12.92
N ALA A 102 -0.51 5.88 12.06
CA ALA A 102 -0.96 6.90 11.12
C ALA A 102 -2.00 6.34 10.12
N ILE A 103 -1.77 5.13 9.59
CA ILE A 103 -2.74 4.44 8.72
C ILE A 103 -4.06 4.22 9.47
N LEU A 104 -4.03 3.73 10.72
CA LEU A 104 -5.22 3.52 11.54
C LEU A 104 -6.00 4.83 11.76
N SER A 105 -5.29 5.94 12.03
CA SER A 105 -5.89 7.26 12.20
C SER A 105 -6.61 7.70 10.92
N ILE A 106 -5.98 7.53 9.76
CA ILE A 106 -6.59 7.85 8.46
C ILE A 106 -7.81 6.97 8.20
N LEU A 107 -7.73 5.65 8.45
CA LEU A 107 -8.86 4.74 8.29
C LEU A 107 -10.06 5.12 9.18
N ASN A 108 -9.80 5.52 10.43
CA ASN A 108 -10.83 5.92 11.37
C ASN A 108 -11.55 7.20 10.96
N VAL A 109 -10.85 8.18 10.39
CA VAL A 109 -11.43 9.47 10.00
C VAL A 109 -12.02 9.41 8.59
N SER A 110 -11.25 8.94 7.61
CA SER A 110 -11.67 8.93 6.19
C SER A 110 -12.69 7.86 5.87
N ARG A 111 -12.70 6.76 6.64
CA ARG A 111 -13.68 5.67 6.54
C ARG A 111 -13.87 5.15 5.09
N PRO A 112 -12.82 4.82 4.33
CA PRO A 112 -12.97 4.25 2.99
C PRO A 112 -13.76 2.94 3.03
N ASN A 113 -14.40 2.56 1.91
CA ASN A 113 -15.19 1.31 1.85
C ASN A 113 -14.31 0.06 1.96
N ALA A 114 -13.07 0.17 1.46
CA ALA A 114 -12.08 -0.89 1.52
C ALA A 114 -10.67 -0.33 1.64
N PHE A 115 -9.73 -1.18 2.00
CA PHE A 115 -8.30 -0.86 1.92
C PHE A 115 -7.48 -2.07 1.46
N LEU A 116 -6.31 -1.79 0.92
CA LEU A 116 -5.27 -2.76 0.62
C LEU A 116 -3.96 -2.32 1.28
N LEU A 117 -3.47 -3.12 2.22
CA LEU A 117 -2.16 -2.93 2.83
C LEU A 117 -1.19 -3.99 2.31
N GLU A 118 0.03 -3.58 1.96
CA GLU A 118 1.11 -4.48 1.52
C GLU A 118 2.30 -4.39 2.46
N ASN A 119 2.92 -5.54 2.73
CA ASN A 119 4.17 -5.60 3.45
C ASN A 119 4.99 -6.85 3.05
N VAL A 120 6.21 -6.97 3.55
CA VAL A 120 7.05 -8.16 3.31
C VAL A 120 6.43 -9.40 3.96
N LYS A 121 6.66 -10.58 3.37
CA LYS A 121 6.10 -11.84 3.88
C LYS A 121 6.48 -12.12 5.34
N ASN A 122 7.69 -11.69 5.75
CA ASN A 122 8.18 -11.93 7.12
C ASN A 122 7.34 -11.25 8.20
N MET A 123 6.53 -10.26 7.85
CA MET A 123 5.55 -9.66 8.76
C MET A 123 4.61 -10.71 9.35
N LYS A 124 4.25 -11.75 8.60
CA LYS A 124 3.38 -12.83 9.06
C LYS A 124 3.97 -13.64 10.22
N SER A 125 5.28 -13.88 10.20
CA SER A 125 5.98 -14.66 11.23
C SER A 125 6.70 -13.80 12.26
N HIS A 126 6.74 -12.49 12.08
CA HIS A 126 7.41 -11.57 13.01
C HIS A 126 6.84 -11.72 14.42
N ASP A 127 7.73 -11.82 15.42
CA ASP A 127 7.41 -12.08 16.81
C ASP A 127 6.40 -13.23 17.01
N ASN A 128 6.69 -14.38 16.39
CA ASN A 128 5.82 -15.56 16.42
C ASN A 128 4.37 -15.26 15.97
N GLY A 129 4.18 -14.36 15.00
CA GLY A 129 2.89 -13.95 14.47
C GLY A 129 2.15 -12.89 15.29
N LYS A 130 2.68 -12.47 16.44
CA LYS A 130 2.02 -11.48 17.32
C LYS A 130 1.84 -10.14 16.62
N THR A 131 2.80 -9.72 15.80
CA THR A 131 2.70 -8.46 15.06
C THR A 131 1.53 -8.45 14.09
N LEU A 132 1.38 -9.48 13.28
CA LEU A 132 0.24 -9.57 12.35
C LEU A 132 -1.09 -9.64 13.10
N ASN A 133 -1.16 -10.44 14.17
CA ASN A 133 -2.37 -10.55 14.99
C ASN A 133 -2.76 -9.20 15.62
N TYR A 134 -1.76 -8.44 16.12
CA TYR A 134 -1.99 -7.08 16.61
C TYR A 134 -2.56 -6.18 15.52
N MET A 135 -1.94 -6.16 14.34
CA MET A 135 -2.41 -5.34 13.21
C MET A 135 -3.83 -5.69 12.79
N VAL A 136 -4.15 -6.98 12.69
CA VAL A 136 -5.51 -7.44 12.34
C VAL A 136 -6.51 -6.96 13.39
N ASN A 137 -6.21 -7.13 14.68
CA ASN A 137 -7.09 -6.69 15.76
C ASN A 137 -7.35 -5.18 15.74
N GLU A 138 -6.31 -4.36 15.54
CA GLU A 138 -6.47 -2.90 15.44
C GLU A 138 -7.33 -2.49 14.23
N LEU A 139 -7.12 -3.13 13.09
CA LEU A 139 -7.93 -2.90 11.89
C LEU A 139 -9.40 -3.34 12.07
N GLU A 140 -9.63 -4.42 12.79
CA GLU A 140 -10.98 -4.88 13.16
C GLU A 140 -11.65 -3.91 14.16
N GLN A 141 -10.90 -3.36 15.12
CA GLN A 141 -11.39 -2.30 16.01
C GLN A 141 -11.76 -1.01 15.25
N CYS A 142 -11.06 -0.72 14.12
CA CYS A 142 -11.49 0.34 13.21
C CYS A 142 -12.79 0.03 12.46
N GLY A 143 -13.38 -1.17 12.67
CA GLY A 143 -14.66 -1.58 12.08
C GLY A 143 -14.54 -2.16 10.67
N TYR A 144 -13.42 -2.80 10.35
CA TYR A 144 -13.24 -3.50 9.08
C TYR A 144 -13.20 -5.01 9.26
N TYR A 145 -13.70 -5.74 8.27
CA TYR A 145 -13.59 -7.18 8.15
C TYR A 145 -12.36 -7.52 7.32
N ILE A 146 -11.41 -8.26 7.90
CA ILE A 146 -10.08 -8.46 7.35
C ILE A 146 -9.95 -9.84 6.70
N THR A 147 -9.21 -9.88 5.61
CA THR A 147 -8.63 -11.12 5.05
C THR A 147 -7.21 -10.83 4.59
N PHE A 148 -6.34 -11.83 4.62
CA PHE A 148 -4.95 -11.64 4.17
C PHE A 148 -4.39 -12.90 3.51
N LYS A 149 -3.42 -12.70 2.62
CA LYS A 149 -2.71 -13.77 1.94
C LYS A 149 -1.31 -13.34 1.54
N ILE A 150 -0.37 -14.27 1.54
CA ILE A 150 0.92 -14.07 0.89
C ILE A 150 0.76 -14.45 -0.58
N LEU A 151 1.14 -13.52 -1.47
CA LEU A 151 1.15 -13.71 -2.90
C LEU A 151 2.58 -13.56 -3.41
N ASN A 152 2.92 -14.32 -4.46
CA ASN A 152 4.21 -14.26 -5.14
C ASN A 152 4.01 -13.69 -6.54
N SER A 153 4.79 -12.68 -6.92
CA SER A 153 4.68 -12.04 -8.25
C SER A 153 4.84 -13.05 -9.39
N MET A 154 5.72 -14.04 -9.21
CA MET A 154 5.94 -15.08 -10.21
C MET A 154 4.70 -15.96 -10.43
N GLU A 155 3.96 -16.25 -9.33
CA GLU A 155 2.80 -17.14 -9.36
C GLU A 155 1.47 -16.43 -9.66
N HIS A 156 1.38 -15.12 -9.44
CA HIS A 156 0.10 -14.40 -9.50
C HIS A 156 0.08 -13.22 -10.48
N ALA A 157 1.25 -12.79 -10.97
CA ALA A 157 1.36 -11.65 -11.88
C ALA A 157 2.12 -11.96 -13.19
N ASN A 158 2.53 -13.23 -13.39
CA ASN A 158 3.33 -13.64 -14.56
C ASN A 158 4.61 -12.79 -14.74
N ILE A 159 5.26 -12.44 -13.62
CA ILE A 159 6.52 -11.69 -13.59
C ILE A 159 7.63 -12.65 -13.18
N PRO A 160 8.76 -12.74 -13.91
CA PRO A 160 9.86 -13.67 -13.62
C PRO A 160 10.70 -13.20 -12.41
N GLN A 161 10.03 -12.87 -11.30
CA GLN A 161 10.62 -12.44 -10.05
C GLN A 161 9.97 -13.17 -8.88
N ASN A 162 10.77 -13.89 -8.11
CA ASN A 162 10.34 -14.52 -6.87
C ASN A 162 10.22 -13.46 -5.77
N ARG A 163 9.06 -12.78 -5.72
CA ARG A 163 8.78 -11.71 -4.76
C ARG A 163 7.50 -12.02 -4.00
N GLU A 164 7.66 -12.48 -2.76
CA GLU A 164 6.54 -12.78 -1.88
C GLU A 164 6.19 -11.56 -1.01
N ARG A 165 4.90 -11.21 -1.00
CA ARG A 165 4.37 -10.10 -0.20
C ARG A 165 3.11 -10.51 0.53
N LEU A 166 2.97 -10.02 1.74
CA LEU A 166 1.74 -10.11 2.52
C LEU A 166 0.80 -8.99 2.08
N PHE A 167 -0.40 -9.37 1.68
CA PHE A 167 -1.49 -8.46 1.37
C PHE A 167 -2.59 -8.62 2.41
N LEU A 168 -2.97 -7.52 3.07
CA LEU A 168 -4.14 -7.44 3.94
C LEU A 168 -5.20 -6.61 3.22
N VAL A 169 -6.41 -7.17 3.10
CA VAL A 169 -7.55 -6.50 2.50
C VAL A 169 -8.63 -6.36 3.55
N GLY A 170 -9.14 -5.16 3.73
CA GLY A 170 -10.22 -4.87 4.66
C GLY A 170 -11.41 -4.25 3.96
N TYR A 171 -12.61 -4.63 4.41
CA TYR A 171 -13.89 -4.12 3.92
C TYR A 171 -14.75 -3.65 5.09
N LYS A 172 -15.51 -2.58 4.91
CA LYS A 172 -16.53 -2.16 5.89
C LYS A 172 -17.66 -3.16 6.02
N GLU A 173 -18.03 -3.80 4.92
CA GLU A 173 -19.13 -4.72 4.85
C GLU A 173 -18.63 -6.17 4.90
N LYS A 174 -19.15 -6.94 5.86
CA LYS A 174 -18.79 -8.37 6.02
C LYS A 174 -19.05 -9.17 4.74
N LYS A 175 -20.16 -8.89 4.07
CA LYS A 175 -20.51 -9.56 2.81
C LYS A 175 -19.45 -9.36 1.74
N GLN A 176 -18.92 -8.14 1.58
CA GLN A 176 -17.87 -7.86 0.60
C GLN A 176 -16.58 -8.63 0.90
N ARG A 177 -16.20 -8.73 2.19
CA ARG A 177 -15.07 -9.54 2.62
C ARG A 177 -15.28 -11.02 2.33
N ASP A 178 -16.49 -11.55 2.56
CA ASP A 178 -16.81 -12.97 2.35
C ASP A 178 -16.88 -13.34 0.86
N ASP A 179 -17.32 -12.40 0.03
CA ASP A 179 -17.37 -12.54 -1.45
C ASP A 179 -15.98 -12.40 -2.09
N PHE A 180 -15.03 -11.69 -1.46
CA PHE A 180 -13.70 -11.44 -1.99
C PHE A 180 -12.88 -12.73 -2.08
N LYS A 181 -12.21 -12.93 -3.23
CA LYS A 181 -11.27 -14.03 -3.44
C LYS A 181 -9.96 -13.48 -3.96
N PHE A 182 -8.87 -13.87 -3.29
CA PHE A 182 -7.54 -13.61 -3.84
C PHE A 182 -7.36 -14.31 -5.19
N PRO A 183 -6.58 -13.74 -6.12
CA PRO A 183 -6.37 -14.34 -7.41
C PRO A 183 -5.75 -15.75 -7.29
N GLY A 184 -6.11 -16.62 -8.23
CA GLY A 184 -5.50 -17.93 -8.40
C GLY A 184 -4.08 -17.82 -8.97
N LYS A 185 -3.33 -18.92 -8.90
CA LYS A 185 -2.01 -18.99 -9.51
C LYS A 185 -2.11 -18.97 -11.03
N LEU A 186 -1.17 -18.28 -11.67
CA LEU A 186 -0.97 -18.23 -13.12
C LEU A 186 0.25 -19.06 -13.49
N LYS A 187 0.25 -19.62 -14.71
CA LYS A 187 1.45 -20.22 -15.27
C LYS A 187 2.43 -19.11 -15.66
N LEU A 188 3.65 -19.17 -15.13
CA LEU A 188 4.71 -18.27 -15.57
C LEU A 188 5.08 -18.59 -17.02
N THR A 189 4.90 -17.61 -17.89
CA THR A 189 5.25 -17.70 -19.32
C THR A 189 6.34 -16.71 -19.71
N LYS A 190 6.52 -15.64 -18.93
CA LYS A 190 7.55 -14.62 -19.15
C LYS A 190 8.90 -15.06 -18.57
N THR A 191 9.97 -14.66 -19.25
CA THR A 191 11.35 -14.81 -18.83
C THR A 191 11.94 -13.45 -18.45
N ILE A 192 13.13 -13.42 -17.87
CA ILE A 192 13.82 -12.17 -17.57
C ILE A 192 14.09 -11.36 -18.85
N HIS A 193 14.33 -12.03 -19.98
CA HIS A 193 14.57 -11.37 -21.26
C HIS A 193 13.38 -10.56 -21.75
N ASP A 194 12.14 -10.96 -21.40
CA ASP A 194 10.93 -10.20 -21.74
C ASP A 194 10.80 -8.91 -20.92
N CYS A 195 11.61 -8.75 -19.87
CA CYS A 195 11.62 -7.60 -18.98
C CYS A 195 12.84 -6.68 -19.18
N LEU A 196 13.83 -7.10 -19.97
CA LEU A 196 15.03 -6.32 -20.24
C LEU A 196 14.84 -5.38 -21.42
N HIS A 197 15.45 -4.22 -21.35
CA HIS A 197 15.58 -3.34 -22.50
C HIS A 197 16.40 -4.03 -23.61
N GLN A 198 15.94 -3.93 -24.84
CA GLN A 198 16.62 -4.47 -26.01
C GLN A 198 17.71 -3.51 -26.52
N GLU A 199 17.66 -2.25 -26.13
CA GLU A 199 18.58 -1.20 -26.54
C GLU A 199 19.72 -1.02 -25.51
N ILE A 200 20.87 -0.55 -25.98
CA ILE A 200 21.97 -0.15 -25.10
C ILE A 200 21.54 1.09 -24.32
N VAL A 201 21.52 0.97 -23.01
CA VAL A 201 21.21 2.10 -22.12
C VAL A 201 22.49 2.85 -21.72
N ASN A 202 22.33 4.09 -21.29
CA ASN A 202 23.44 4.93 -20.85
C ASN A 202 24.26 4.21 -19.75
N PRO A 203 25.62 4.23 -19.84
CA PRO A 203 26.49 3.62 -18.85
C PRO A 203 26.23 4.00 -17.39
N GLU A 204 25.68 5.18 -17.12
CA GLU A 204 25.30 5.61 -15.77
C GLU A 204 24.25 4.73 -15.08
N PHE A 205 23.50 3.90 -15.84
CA PHE A 205 22.54 2.95 -15.31
C PHE A 205 23.15 1.60 -14.93
N TYR A 206 24.44 1.39 -15.19
CA TYR A 206 25.13 0.19 -14.78
C TYR A 206 25.88 0.43 -13.46
N TYR A 207 25.86 -0.55 -12.57
CA TYR A 207 26.71 -0.55 -11.40
C TYR A 207 28.14 -0.90 -11.82
N ASN A 208 29.11 -0.06 -11.41
CA ASN A 208 30.53 -0.35 -11.53
C ASN A 208 31.02 -1.22 -10.37
#